data_0817d22fb68fd3e51d0b0cb84624110f
#
_entry.id   0817d22fb68fd3e51d0b0cb84624110f
#
_cell.length_a   1.000
_cell.length_b   1.000
_cell.length_c   1.000
_cell.angle_alpha   90.00
_cell.angle_beta   90.00
_cell.angle_gamma   90.00
#
_symmetry.space_group_name_H-M   'P 1'
#
loop_
_entity.id
_entity.type
_entity.pdbx_description
1 polymer ?
#
loop_
_entity_poly.entity_id
_entity_poly.type
_entity_poly.pdbx_seq_one_letter_code
_entity_poly.pdbx_strand_id
1 'polypeptide(L)'
;MGEKLLRVGTTYIPVTNVDLSSDWYVNKLGAELSYKDQDKAILNFANQSIFLVKSNENQSSNFLDIYGNERFSLTFEVNGLNALEAIHKDFRQSEIRVGEIENRGHTGRNFVFYDLDGNKFDVWSELSPIFKENISFPNR
;
A
#
# COMPACT_ATOMS: atom_id res chain seq x y z
N MET A 1 -11.01 -10.20 -23.38
CA MET A 1 -11.54 -11.52 -23.50
C MET A 1 -10.46 -12.54 -23.24
N GLY A 2 -10.76 -13.61 -22.62
CA GLY A 2 -9.79 -14.60 -22.27
C GLY A 2 -9.36 -14.59 -20.82
N GLU A 3 -9.49 -13.47 -20.14
CA GLU A 3 -9.20 -13.43 -18.73
C GLU A 3 -10.24 -14.23 -17.93
N LYS A 4 -9.77 -15.06 -17.04
CA LYS A 4 -10.65 -15.86 -16.19
C LYS A 4 -10.91 -15.22 -14.84
N LEU A 5 -9.99 -14.38 -14.37
CA LEU A 5 -10.12 -13.68 -13.09
C LEU A 5 -10.52 -12.24 -13.37
N LEU A 6 -11.48 -11.75 -12.60
CA LEU A 6 -12.05 -10.43 -12.86
C LEU A 6 -11.11 -9.29 -12.42
N ARG A 7 -10.57 -9.39 -11.22
CA ARG A 7 -9.66 -8.37 -10.67
C ARG A 7 -9.01 -8.87 -9.38
N VAL A 8 -7.94 -8.18 -8.98
CA VAL A 8 -7.38 -8.36 -7.64
C VAL A 8 -8.23 -7.52 -6.70
N GLY A 9 -8.85 -8.16 -5.73
CA GLY A 9 -9.78 -7.47 -4.84
C GLY A 9 -9.27 -7.27 -3.43
N THR A 10 -8.43 -8.16 -2.95
CA THR A 10 -8.04 -8.19 -1.54
C THR A 10 -6.56 -8.53 -1.41
N THR A 11 -5.89 -7.85 -0.49
CA THR A 11 -4.50 -8.13 -0.13
C THR A 11 -4.44 -8.41 1.36
N TYR A 12 -3.70 -9.42 1.76
CA TYR A 12 -3.54 -9.83 3.16
C TYR A 12 -2.19 -9.38 3.68
N ILE A 13 -2.19 -8.73 4.85
CA ILE A 13 -0.99 -8.15 5.46
C ILE A 13 -0.88 -8.69 6.89
N PRO A 14 0.23 -9.32 7.27
CA PRO A 14 0.39 -9.83 8.64
C PRO A 14 0.74 -8.68 9.60
N VAL A 15 0.10 -8.67 10.77
CA VAL A 15 0.38 -7.68 11.80
C VAL A 15 0.39 -8.38 13.15
N THR A 16 1.12 -7.83 14.13
CA THR A 16 1.19 -8.47 15.45
C THR A 16 0.05 -8.04 16.36
N ASN A 17 -0.47 -6.83 16.17
CA ASN A 17 -1.55 -6.30 17.00
C ASN A 17 -2.60 -5.65 16.11
N VAL A 18 -3.73 -6.31 15.98
CA VAL A 18 -4.78 -5.86 15.05
C VAL A 18 -5.34 -4.50 15.45
N ASP A 19 -5.52 -4.24 16.75
CA ASP A 19 -6.05 -2.94 17.20
C ASP A 19 -5.11 -1.79 16.89
N LEU A 20 -3.84 -1.93 17.28
CA LEU A 20 -2.86 -0.88 17.02
C LEU A 20 -2.65 -0.66 15.53
N SER A 21 -2.58 -1.75 14.77
CA SER A 21 -2.35 -1.64 13.33
C SER A 21 -3.54 -1.03 12.61
N SER A 22 -4.76 -1.45 12.94
CA SER A 22 -5.94 -0.86 12.28
C SER A 22 -6.04 0.63 12.59
N ASP A 23 -5.77 1.05 13.82
CA ASP A 23 -5.75 2.47 14.18
C ASP A 23 -4.69 3.22 13.38
N TRP A 24 -3.51 2.62 13.23
CA TRP A 24 -2.43 3.23 12.45
C TRP A 24 -2.84 3.45 10.99
N TYR A 25 -3.43 2.44 10.36
CA TYR A 25 -3.85 2.55 8.96
C TYR A 25 -4.97 3.60 8.81
N VAL A 26 -5.91 3.63 9.74
CA VAL A 26 -6.99 4.63 9.69
C VAL A 26 -6.43 6.03 9.88
N ASN A 27 -5.59 6.22 10.90
CA ASN A 27 -5.12 7.56 11.25
C ASN A 27 -4.01 8.06 10.34
N LYS A 28 -3.12 7.18 9.89
CA LYS A 28 -1.96 7.60 9.10
C LYS A 28 -2.21 7.54 7.59
N LEU A 29 -2.97 6.58 7.14
CA LEU A 29 -3.19 6.39 5.70
C LEU A 29 -4.59 6.75 5.25
N GLY A 30 -5.48 7.11 6.17
CA GLY A 30 -6.84 7.46 5.81
C GLY A 30 -7.70 6.27 5.44
N ALA A 31 -7.33 5.08 5.89
CA ALA A 31 -8.12 3.88 5.60
C ALA A 31 -9.47 3.94 6.31
N GLU A 32 -10.48 3.31 5.72
CA GLU A 32 -11.78 3.15 6.32
C GLU A 32 -11.89 1.75 6.93
N LEU A 33 -12.19 1.68 8.23
CA LEU A 33 -12.34 0.41 8.90
C LEU A 33 -13.73 -0.15 8.61
N SER A 34 -13.77 -1.33 7.98
CA SER A 34 -15.02 -2.00 7.63
C SER A 34 -15.42 -3.05 8.65
N TYR A 35 -14.44 -3.76 9.23
CA TYR A 35 -14.69 -4.83 10.19
C TYR A 35 -13.45 -5.09 11.01
N LYS A 36 -13.63 -5.48 12.27
CA LYS A 36 -12.49 -5.83 13.11
C LYS A 36 -12.92 -6.84 14.18
N ASP A 37 -12.08 -7.84 14.42
CA ASP A 37 -12.20 -8.73 15.56
C ASP A 37 -10.80 -8.98 16.13
N GLN A 38 -10.63 -9.98 16.99
CA GLN A 38 -9.34 -10.24 17.64
C GLN A 38 -8.26 -10.63 16.65
N ASP A 39 -8.63 -11.26 15.55
CA ASP A 39 -7.69 -11.92 14.66
C ASP A 39 -7.49 -11.19 13.33
N LYS A 40 -8.38 -10.27 12.99
CA LYS A 40 -8.26 -9.58 11.71
C LYS A 40 -8.99 -8.25 11.70
N ALA A 41 -8.62 -7.42 10.74
CA ALA A 41 -9.34 -6.18 10.42
C ALA A 41 -9.43 -6.05 8.91
N ILE A 42 -10.56 -5.54 8.44
CA ILE A 42 -10.79 -5.29 7.02
C ILE A 42 -10.82 -3.80 6.81
N LEU A 43 -9.91 -3.31 5.98
CA LEU A 43 -9.76 -1.89 5.70
C LEU A 43 -9.98 -1.64 4.22
N ASN A 44 -10.55 -0.49 3.91
CA ASN A 44 -10.74 -0.07 2.52
C ASN A 44 -9.99 1.24 2.30
N PHE A 45 -9.07 1.24 1.37
CA PHE A 45 -8.37 2.45 0.93
C PHE A 45 -7.60 2.13 -0.36
N ALA A 46 -7.22 3.18 -1.07
CA ALA A 46 -6.49 3.04 -2.33
C ALA A 46 -7.20 2.10 -3.31
N ASN A 47 -8.53 2.15 -3.32
CA ASN A 47 -9.37 1.35 -4.22
C ASN A 47 -9.16 -0.16 -4.04
N GLN A 48 -8.80 -0.58 -2.82
CA GLN A 48 -8.53 -1.99 -2.50
C GLN A 48 -9.10 -2.34 -1.14
N SER A 49 -9.31 -3.64 -0.94
CA SER A 49 -9.65 -4.18 0.35
C SER A 49 -8.37 -4.79 0.93
N ILE A 50 -7.99 -4.34 2.10
CA ILE A 50 -6.76 -4.77 2.78
C ILE A 50 -7.16 -5.49 4.06
N PHE A 51 -6.75 -6.75 4.21
CA PHE A 51 -7.01 -7.53 5.40
C PHE A 51 -5.76 -7.58 6.25
N LEU A 52 -5.84 -7.06 7.47
CA LEU A 52 -4.78 -7.22 8.45
C LEU A 52 -5.07 -8.52 9.20
N VAL A 53 -4.07 -9.40 9.26
CA VAL A 53 -4.23 -10.71 9.90
C VAL A 53 -3.24 -10.85 11.03
N LYS A 54 -3.74 -11.18 12.21
CA LYS A 54 -2.87 -11.35 13.38
C LYS A 54 -1.87 -12.47 13.13
N SER A 55 -0.60 -12.16 13.32
CA SER A 55 0.51 -13.06 13.01
C SER A 55 1.60 -12.89 14.05
N ASN A 56 2.58 -13.79 14.04
CA ASN A 56 3.74 -13.66 14.90
C ASN A 56 4.62 -12.51 14.45
N GLU A 57 5.43 -12.00 15.36
CA GLU A 57 6.25 -10.81 15.09
C GLU A 57 7.32 -11.01 14.02
N ASN A 58 7.63 -12.25 13.66
CA ASN A 58 8.64 -12.52 12.63
C ASN A 58 8.03 -12.68 11.23
N GLN A 59 6.77 -12.34 11.07
CA GLN A 59 6.09 -12.42 9.78
C GLN A 59 5.99 -11.06 9.13
N SER A 60 6.03 -11.02 7.80
CA SER A 60 5.80 -9.79 7.05
C SER A 60 5.32 -10.14 5.64
N SER A 61 4.85 -9.12 4.92
CA SER A 61 4.50 -9.26 3.51
C SER A 61 5.71 -9.11 2.59
N ASN A 62 6.88 -8.89 3.16
CA ASN A 62 8.12 -8.66 2.41
C ASN A 62 8.75 -9.97 1.98
N PHE A 63 9.52 -9.91 0.90
CA PHE A 63 10.29 -11.07 0.48
C PHE A 63 11.70 -10.61 0.08
N LEU A 64 12.63 -11.56 0.01
CA LEU A 64 13.99 -11.26 -0.42
C LEU A 64 14.15 -11.64 -1.88
N ASP A 65 14.74 -10.74 -2.65
CA ASP A 65 15.01 -11.05 -4.05
C ASP A 65 16.27 -11.93 -4.16
N ILE A 66 16.69 -12.25 -5.38
CA ILE A 66 17.81 -13.16 -5.60
C ILE A 66 19.12 -12.61 -5.02
N TYR A 67 19.19 -11.30 -4.82
CA TYR A 67 20.40 -10.66 -4.26
C TYR A 67 20.32 -10.43 -2.75
N GLY A 68 19.24 -10.90 -2.11
CA GLY A 68 19.03 -10.73 -0.68
C GLY A 68 18.47 -9.37 -0.27
N ASN A 69 17.98 -8.59 -1.22
CA ASN A 69 17.37 -7.30 -0.91
C ASN A 69 15.91 -7.48 -0.54
N GLU A 70 15.49 -6.76 0.50
CA GLU A 70 14.09 -6.80 0.93
C GLU A 70 13.21 -6.09 -0.10
N ARG A 71 12.21 -6.81 -0.57
CA ARG A 71 11.26 -6.31 -1.56
C ARG A 71 9.88 -6.26 -0.97
N PHE A 72 8.97 -5.73 -1.77
CA PHE A 72 7.56 -5.54 -1.39
C PHE A 72 6.68 -6.17 -2.45
N SER A 73 5.44 -6.49 -2.05
CA SER A 73 4.47 -7.09 -2.98
C SER A 73 3.46 -6.08 -3.50
N LEU A 74 3.41 -4.89 -2.92
CA LEU A 74 2.33 -3.96 -3.16
C LEU A 74 2.88 -2.58 -3.47
N THR A 75 2.42 -2.01 -4.59
CA THR A 75 2.72 -0.63 -4.97
C THR A 75 1.41 0.16 -4.99
N PHE A 76 1.37 1.24 -4.24
CA PHE A 76 0.28 2.21 -4.33
C PHE A 76 0.63 3.23 -5.40
N GLU A 77 -0.38 3.84 -6.01
CA GLU A 77 -0.17 4.81 -7.06
C GLU A 77 -0.78 6.15 -6.69
N VAL A 78 -0.11 7.22 -7.08
CA VAL A 78 -0.64 8.58 -6.97
C VAL A 78 -0.52 9.25 -8.33
N ASN A 79 -1.28 10.32 -8.53
CA ASN A 79 -1.37 10.94 -9.85
C ASN A 79 -0.38 12.09 -10.00
N GLY A 80 0.85 11.75 -10.35
CA GLY A 80 1.87 12.72 -10.72
C GLY A 80 2.92 12.96 -9.64
N LEU A 81 4.00 13.59 -10.05
CA LEU A 81 5.15 13.85 -9.18
C LEU A 81 4.80 14.79 -8.03
N ASN A 82 3.99 15.82 -8.29
CA ASN A 82 3.62 16.75 -7.23
C ASN A 82 2.82 16.05 -6.14
N ALA A 83 1.93 15.13 -6.53
CA ALA A 83 1.17 14.34 -5.56
C ALA A 83 2.10 13.42 -4.77
N LEU A 84 3.09 12.81 -5.43
CA LEU A 84 4.06 11.96 -4.76
C LEU A 84 4.86 12.74 -3.72
N GLU A 85 5.36 13.90 -4.09
CA GLU A 85 6.13 14.75 -3.18
C GLU A 85 5.30 15.21 -2.00
N ALA A 86 4.04 15.56 -2.24
CA ALA A 86 3.14 15.99 -1.18
C ALA A 86 2.87 14.88 -0.18
N ILE A 87 2.63 13.66 -0.66
CA ILE A 87 2.35 12.55 0.25
C ILE A 87 3.60 12.08 0.98
N HIS A 88 4.76 12.15 0.33
CA HIS A 88 6.03 11.85 0.98
C HIS A 88 6.28 12.78 2.16
N LYS A 89 6.04 14.07 1.95
CA LYS A 89 6.18 15.08 3.01
C LYS A 89 5.18 14.81 4.14
N ASP A 90 3.93 14.53 3.78
CA ASP A 90 2.88 14.24 4.76
C ASP A 90 3.25 13.02 5.61
N PHE A 91 3.74 11.97 4.98
CA PHE A 91 4.15 10.76 5.70
C PHE A 91 5.29 11.05 6.66
N ARG A 92 6.27 11.84 6.24
CA ARG A 92 7.38 12.22 7.14
C ARG A 92 6.88 13.02 8.32
N GLN A 93 5.98 13.97 8.09
CA GLN A 93 5.42 14.79 9.18
C GLN A 93 4.55 13.96 10.13
N SER A 94 3.95 12.89 9.62
CA SER A 94 3.14 11.97 10.42
C SER A 94 3.98 10.90 11.09
N GLU A 95 5.31 10.99 10.96
CA GLU A 95 6.25 10.04 11.57
C GLU A 95 6.11 8.61 11.05
N ILE A 96 5.72 8.48 9.80
CA ILE A 96 5.77 7.19 9.11
C ILE A 96 7.19 6.99 8.62
N ARG A 97 7.74 5.80 8.82
CA ARG A 97 9.07 5.48 8.30
C ARG A 97 9.01 5.43 6.78
N VAL A 98 9.78 6.29 6.11
CA VAL A 98 9.80 6.38 4.64
C VAL A 98 11.23 6.37 4.13
N GLY A 99 11.41 5.89 2.91
CA GLY A 99 12.66 6.02 2.19
C GLY A 99 12.68 7.32 1.38
N GLU A 100 13.80 7.55 0.71
CA GLU A 100 13.92 8.71 -0.16
C GLU A 100 13.16 8.51 -1.46
N ILE A 101 12.77 9.61 -2.09
CA ILE A 101 12.18 9.55 -3.41
C ILE A 101 13.26 9.12 -4.40
N GLU A 102 12.98 8.09 -5.20
CA GLU A 102 13.96 7.46 -6.08
C GLU A 102 13.60 7.60 -7.54
N ASN A 103 14.63 7.75 -8.35
CA ASN A 103 14.55 7.59 -9.79
C ASN A 103 15.10 6.20 -10.11
N ARG A 104 14.23 5.28 -10.47
CA ARG A 104 14.61 3.88 -10.70
C ARG A 104 14.86 3.56 -12.18
N GLY A 105 14.90 4.58 -13.03
CA GLY A 105 15.21 4.40 -14.44
C GLY A 105 14.00 4.17 -15.34
N HIS A 106 12.81 4.21 -14.78
CA HIS A 106 11.57 4.15 -15.55
C HIS A 106 10.77 5.44 -15.34
N THR A 107 9.66 5.56 -16.05
CA THR A 107 8.78 6.72 -15.93
C THR A 107 8.33 6.92 -14.48
N GLY A 108 8.34 8.17 -14.04
CA GLY A 108 7.90 8.53 -12.69
C GLY A 108 8.95 8.31 -11.63
N ARG A 109 8.53 8.49 -10.40
CA ARG A 109 9.39 8.34 -9.22
C ARG A 109 8.67 7.48 -8.21
N ASN A 110 9.44 6.89 -7.28
CA ASN A 110 8.92 6.01 -6.25
C ASN A 110 9.52 6.36 -4.90
N PHE A 111 8.81 6.01 -3.84
CA PHE A 111 9.43 5.90 -2.52
C PHE A 111 8.77 4.73 -1.78
N VAL A 112 9.46 4.23 -0.76
CA VAL A 112 8.91 3.16 0.06
C VAL A 112 8.51 3.70 1.42
N PHE A 113 7.55 3.05 2.05
CA PHE A 113 7.21 3.33 3.45
C PHE A 113 6.90 2.01 4.15
N TYR A 114 6.80 2.07 5.48
CA TYR A 114 6.64 0.88 6.30
C TYR A 114 5.51 1.08 7.29
N ASP A 115 4.76 0.02 7.55
CA ASP A 115 3.77 0.05 8.61
C ASP A 115 4.44 -0.28 9.97
N LEU A 116 3.63 -0.44 11.03
CA LEU A 116 4.15 -0.70 12.37
C LEU A 116 4.92 -2.00 12.48
N ASP A 117 4.59 -2.97 11.65
CA ASP A 117 5.21 -4.29 11.69
C ASP A 117 6.36 -4.43 10.70
N GLY A 118 6.71 -3.36 10.01
CA GLY A 118 7.77 -3.39 9.03
C GLY A 118 7.36 -3.93 7.68
N ASN A 119 6.06 -4.05 7.43
CA ASN A 119 5.59 -4.37 6.09
C ASN A 119 5.94 -3.21 5.18
N LYS A 120 6.66 -3.50 4.10
CA LYS A 120 7.20 -2.52 3.19
C LYS A 120 6.25 -2.34 2.02
N PHE A 121 5.96 -1.09 1.71
CA PHE A 121 5.10 -0.73 0.60
C PHE A 121 5.80 0.28 -0.28
N ASP A 122 5.45 0.27 -1.55
CA ASP A 122 5.97 1.20 -2.53
C ASP A 122 4.89 2.20 -2.94
N VAL A 123 5.29 3.40 -3.34
CA VAL A 123 4.38 4.39 -3.90
C VAL A 123 4.99 4.88 -5.20
N TRP A 124 4.19 4.89 -6.26
CA TRP A 124 4.61 5.30 -7.60
C TRP A 124 3.82 6.52 -8.04
N SER A 125 4.47 7.42 -8.77
CA SER A 125 3.88 8.69 -9.18
C SER A 125 3.03 8.59 -10.44
N GLU A 126 2.78 7.37 -10.94
CA GLU A 126 2.02 7.15 -12.17
C GLU A 126 0.82 6.26 -11.91
N LEU A 127 -0.27 6.56 -12.55
CA LEU A 127 -1.42 5.65 -12.53
C LEU A 127 -1.24 4.64 -13.66
N SER A 128 -1.50 3.38 -13.36
CA SER A 128 -1.37 2.34 -14.37
C SER A 128 -2.45 2.49 -15.45
N PRO A 129 -2.16 2.04 -16.67
CA PRO A 129 -3.11 2.21 -17.79
C PRO A 129 -4.49 1.64 -17.54
N ILE A 130 -4.58 0.49 -16.90
CA ILE A 130 -5.88 -0.13 -16.61
C ILE A 130 -6.73 0.76 -15.72
N PHE A 131 -6.12 1.32 -14.67
CA PHE A 131 -6.84 2.23 -13.78
C PHE A 131 -7.23 3.51 -14.51
N LYS A 132 -6.34 4.06 -15.34
CA LYS A 132 -6.62 5.25 -16.14
C LYS A 132 -7.82 5.04 -17.06
N GLU A 133 -7.91 3.88 -17.68
CA GLU A 133 -9.04 3.56 -18.54
C GLU A 133 -10.34 3.60 -17.75
N ASN A 134 -10.34 3.04 -16.54
CA ASN A 134 -11.54 3.00 -15.73
C ASN A 134 -11.99 4.38 -15.28
N ILE A 135 -11.07 5.25 -14.91
CA ILE A 135 -11.44 6.59 -14.46
C ILE A 135 -11.67 7.57 -15.61
N SER A 136 -11.31 7.19 -16.85
CA SER A 136 -11.51 8.07 -18.00
C SER A 136 -12.93 8.03 -18.54
N PHE A 137 -13.81 7.26 -17.92
CA PHE A 137 -15.21 7.18 -18.33
C PHE A 137 -16.16 7.53 -17.18
N PRO A 138 -15.97 8.67 -16.54
CA PRO A 138 -16.75 8.98 -15.35
C PRO A 138 -18.23 9.25 -15.62
N ASN A 139 -18.58 9.54 -16.84
CA ASN A 139 -19.96 9.94 -17.19
C ASN A 139 -20.72 8.89 -17.95
N ARG A 140 -20.24 7.70 -17.93
CA ARG A 140 -20.90 6.64 -18.65
C ARG A 140 -22.14 6.15 -17.98
#